data_84159a020cb499f2c5c1c628d90e9600
#
_entry.id   84159a020cb499f2c5c1c628d90e9600
#
_cell.length_a   1.000
_cell.length_b   1.000
_cell.length_c   1.000
_cell.angle_alpha   90.00
_cell.angle_beta   90.00
_cell.angle_gamma   90.00
#
_symmetry.space_group_name_H-M   'P 1'
#
loop_
_entity.id
_entity.type
_entity.pdbx_description
1 polymer ?
#
loop_
_entity_poly.entity_id
_entity_poly.type
_entity_poly.pdbx_seq_one_letter_code
_entity_poly.pdbx_strand_id
1 'polypeptide(L)'
;MSVPATEETRYARNGEVRIAFTDLGGAGGEPLLLIMGLAVSRFWWPPGLVDELVRRGFHVAAYDQRDAGQSPHFPDTGTASPIAAVLRRRSPAYTAEDMTDDAVAVLDALGWDSAHLFGHSMGGQLAQRTALRHPGRVRSITSSASLPGDVGRLGAARYVRLGTVARLARMRFP
;
A
#
# COMPACT_ATOMS: atom_id res chain seq x y z
N MET A 1 15.28 -25.63 -8.44
CA MET A 1 15.06 -24.35 -7.74
C MET A 1 15.39 -23.24 -8.73
N SER A 2 14.38 -22.68 -9.39
CA SER A 2 14.59 -21.57 -10.31
C SER A 2 14.79 -20.32 -9.43
N VAL A 3 15.93 -19.65 -9.57
CA VAL A 3 16.16 -18.32 -9.00
C VAL A 3 15.11 -17.42 -9.65
N PRO A 4 14.23 -16.73 -8.89
CA PRO A 4 13.30 -15.79 -9.52
C PRO A 4 14.13 -14.78 -10.30
N ALA A 5 13.71 -14.50 -11.54
CA ALA A 5 14.25 -13.40 -12.33
C ALA A 5 14.31 -12.19 -11.43
N THR A 6 15.42 -11.46 -11.41
CA THR A 6 15.58 -10.23 -10.64
C THR A 6 14.42 -9.32 -10.97
N GLU A 7 13.48 -9.21 -10.04
CA GLU A 7 12.30 -8.37 -10.20
C GLU A 7 12.76 -6.93 -10.42
N GLU A 8 12.69 -6.46 -11.66
CA GLU A 8 13.18 -5.14 -12.04
C GLU A 8 12.31 -4.07 -11.36
N THR A 9 12.95 -3.23 -10.57
CA THR A 9 12.30 -2.07 -9.97
C THR A 9 12.09 -1.00 -11.03
N ARG A 10 10.83 -0.66 -11.25
CA ARG A 10 10.37 0.42 -12.12
C ARG A 10 9.84 1.58 -11.28
N TYR A 11 9.63 2.74 -11.91
CA TYR A 11 9.15 3.93 -11.21
C TYR A 11 7.98 4.56 -11.95
N ALA A 12 6.87 4.75 -11.22
CA ALA A 12 5.76 5.59 -11.64
C ALA A 12 5.98 7.03 -11.17
N ARG A 13 5.37 8.01 -11.82
CA ARG A 13 5.45 9.42 -11.44
C ARG A 13 4.09 9.96 -11.01
N ASN A 14 4.04 10.54 -9.80
CA ASN A 14 2.93 11.35 -9.34
C ASN A 14 3.47 12.74 -9.03
N GLY A 15 3.36 13.67 -9.99
CA GLY A 15 4.07 14.94 -9.97
C GLY A 15 5.58 14.73 -9.91
N GLU A 16 6.23 15.31 -8.91
CA GLU A 16 7.67 15.17 -8.68
C GLU A 16 8.05 13.88 -7.93
N VAL A 17 7.06 13.14 -7.41
CA VAL A 17 7.31 11.95 -6.60
C VAL A 17 7.45 10.72 -7.50
N ARG A 18 8.50 9.92 -7.25
CA ARG A 18 8.78 8.68 -7.98
C ARG A 18 8.44 7.49 -7.10
N ILE A 19 7.40 6.76 -7.45
CA ILE A 19 6.91 5.59 -6.71
C ILE A 19 7.53 4.33 -7.29
N ALA A 20 8.29 3.61 -6.48
CA ALA A 20 8.92 2.35 -6.86
C ALA A 20 7.87 1.23 -6.94
N PHE A 21 7.86 0.49 -8.04
CA PHE A 21 6.98 -0.67 -8.21
C PHE A 21 7.69 -1.81 -8.96
N THR A 22 7.10 -2.99 -8.88
CA THR A 22 7.55 -4.20 -9.58
C THR A 22 6.36 -4.87 -10.24
N ASP A 23 6.54 -5.27 -11.50
CA ASP A 23 5.66 -6.19 -12.17
C ASP A 23 6.05 -7.62 -11.73
N LEU A 24 5.14 -8.30 -11.05
CA LEU A 24 5.36 -9.60 -10.43
C LEU A 24 4.95 -10.77 -11.35
N GLY A 25 4.49 -10.47 -12.56
CA GLY A 25 4.18 -11.46 -13.59
C GLY A 25 2.70 -11.68 -13.85
N GLY A 26 2.41 -12.66 -14.72
CA GLY A 26 1.05 -12.94 -15.16
C GLY A 26 0.58 -12.06 -16.31
N ALA A 27 1.50 -11.57 -17.17
CA ALA A 27 1.17 -10.69 -18.30
C ALA A 27 0.05 -11.27 -19.18
N GLY A 28 -0.93 -10.41 -19.50
CA GLY A 28 -2.15 -10.81 -20.22
C GLY A 28 -3.29 -11.30 -19.32
N GLY A 29 -3.05 -11.43 -18.00
CA GLY A 29 -4.08 -11.73 -17.01
C GLY A 29 -4.84 -10.48 -16.56
N GLU A 30 -5.79 -10.67 -15.62
CA GLU A 30 -6.57 -9.59 -15.02
C GLU A 30 -5.68 -8.72 -14.12
N PRO A 31 -5.62 -7.38 -14.33
CA PRO A 31 -4.79 -6.49 -13.55
C PRO A 31 -5.10 -6.51 -12.06
N LEU A 32 -4.09 -6.77 -11.23
CA LEU A 32 -4.18 -6.80 -9.77
C LEU A 32 -3.01 -6.04 -9.13
N LEU A 33 -3.31 -4.94 -8.46
CA LEU A 33 -2.34 -4.16 -7.70
C LEU A 33 -2.37 -4.52 -6.21
N LEU A 34 -1.22 -4.90 -5.67
CA LEU A 34 -1.01 -5.20 -4.26
C LEU A 34 -0.54 -3.97 -3.51
N ILE A 35 -1.24 -3.60 -2.43
CA ILE A 35 -0.99 -2.41 -1.61
C ILE A 35 -0.66 -2.84 -0.18
N MET A 36 0.60 -2.71 0.22
CA MET A 36 1.07 -3.16 1.54
C MET A 36 0.70 -2.17 2.66
N GLY A 37 0.93 -2.55 3.91
CA GLY A 37 0.68 -1.74 5.10
C GLY A 37 1.69 -0.61 5.32
N LEU A 38 1.51 0.14 6.41
CA LEU A 38 2.34 1.29 6.77
C LEU A 38 3.80 0.89 6.93
N ALA A 39 4.70 1.65 6.29
CA ALA A 39 6.15 1.50 6.35
C ALA A 39 6.68 0.10 5.99
N VAL A 40 5.89 -0.68 5.28
CA VAL A 40 6.27 -2.03 4.83
C VAL A 40 6.48 -2.01 3.31
N SER A 41 7.64 -2.53 2.88
CA SER A 41 7.98 -2.61 1.46
C SER A 41 7.15 -3.68 0.72
N ARG A 42 6.99 -3.48 -0.59
CA ARG A 42 6.37 -4.43 -1.53
C ARG A 42 7.00 -5.83 -1.51
N PHE A 43 8.24 -5.95 -1.07
CA PHE A 43 8.95 -7.23 -0.96
C PHE A 43 8.43 -8.13 0.19
N TRP A 44 7.53 -7.65 1.03
CA TRP A 44 6.92 -8.42 2.10
C TRP A 44 5.73 -9.29 1.66
N TRP A 45 5.29 -9.16 0.41
CA TRP A 45 4.28 -10.07 -0.11
C TRP A 45 4.87 -11.47 -0.20
N PRO A 46 4.22 -12.50 0.38
CA PRO A 46 4.72 -13.87 0.30
C PRO A 46 4.78 -14.34 -1.16
N PRO A 47 5.93 -14.87 -1.63
CA PRO A 47 6.04 -15.36 -3.02
C PRO A 47 4.97 -16.38 -3.37
N GLY A 48 4.64 -17.30 -2.47
CA GLY A 48 3.58 -18.29 -2.71
C GLY A 48 2.19 -17.69 -2.90
N LEU A 49 1.89 -16.50 -2.31
CA LEU A 49 0.65 -15.77 -2.59
C LEU A 49 0.67 -15.19 -4.01
N VAL A 50 1.79 -14.57 -4.41
CA VAL A 50 1.95 -14.00 -5.75
C VAL A 50 1.83 -15.08 -6.81
N ASP A 51 2.54 -16.20 -6.64
CA ASP A 51 2.48 -17.34 -7.55
C ASP A 51 1.05 -17.89 -7.70
N GLU A 52 0.30 -17.98 -6.59
CA GLU A 52 -1.10 -18.43 -6.61
C GLU A 52 -1.99 -17.46 -7.39
N LEU A 53 -1.83 -16.15 -7.18
CA LEU A 53 -2.59 -15.13 -7.89
C LEU A 53 -2.31 -15.18 -9.41
N VAL A 54 -1.04 -15.30 -9.80
CA VAL A 54 -0.65 -15.45 -11.21
C VAL A 54 -1.25 -16.73 -11.81
N ARG A 55 -1.19 -17.87 -11.09
CA ARG A 55 -1.81 -19.12 -11.56
C ARG A 55 -3.33 -19.03 -11.72
N ARG A 56 -3.98 -18.13 -10.99
CA ARG A 56 -5.42 -17.85 -11.09
C ARG A 56 -5.77 -16.86 -12.19
N GLY A 57 -4.80 -16.44 -13.01
CA GLY A 57 -5.02 -15.59 -14.16
C GLY A 57 -4.93 -14.10 -13.88
N PHE A 58 -4.31 -13.68 -12.77
CA PHE A 58 -4.04 -12.29 -12.52
C PHE A 58 -2.67 -11.86 -13.07
N HIS A 59 -2.61 -10.65 -13.61
CA HIS A 59 -1.36 -9.92 -13.83
C HIS A 59 -1.10 -9.08 -12.57
N VAL A 60 -0.08 -9.45 -11.82
CA VAL A 60 0.16 -8.95 -10.46
C VAL A 60 1.28 -7.92 -10.46
N ALA A 61 1.06 -6.78 -9.80
CA ALA A 61 2.09 -5.81 -9.50
C ALA A 61 1.99 -5.35 -8.04
N ALA A 62 3.11 -4.88 -7.50
CA ALA A 62 3.17 -4.30 -6.16
C ALA A 62 4.05 -3.06 -6.16
N TYR A 63 3.78 -2.11 -5.26
CA TYR A 63 4.54 -0.88 -5.14
C TYR A 63 4.89 -0.55 -3.69
N ASP A 64 5.95 0.23 -3.51
CA ASP A 64 6.31 0.82 -2.23
C ASP A 64 5.56 2.14 -2.07
N GLN A 65 4.85 2.29 -0.97
CA GLN A 65 4.26 3.57 -0.61
C GLN A 65 5.35 4.60 -0.27
N ARG A 66 4.98 5.88 -0.19
CA ARG A 66 5.85 6.93 0.36
C ARG A 66 6.35 6.51 1.73
N ASP A 67 7.60 6.81 2.06
CA ASP A 67 8.30 6.41 3.29
C ASP A 67 8.50 4.89 3.46
N ALA A 68 8.38 4.12 2.38
CA ALA A 68 8.61 2.68 2.39
C ALA A 68 9.54 2.23 1.25
N GLY A 69 10.35 1.22 1.51
CA GLY A 69 11.17 0.52 0.52
C GLY A 69 12.05 1.46 -0.31
N GLN A 70 11.87 1.43 -1.64
CA GLN A 70 12.64 2.23 -2.60
C GLN A 70 11.90 3.48 -3.10
N SER A 71 10.71 3.75 -2.58
CA SER A 71 10.03 5.03 -2.78
C SER A 71 10.64 6.13 -1.92
N PRO A 72 10.42 7.43 -2.26
CA PRO A 72 11.03 8.53 -1.52
C PRO A 72 10.66 8.55 -0.04
N HIS A 73 11.67 8.84 0.77
CA HIS A 73 11.53 9.08 2.21
C HIS A 73 11.53 10.58 2.48
N PHE A 74 10.51 11.06 3.16
CA PHE A 74 10.31 12.48 3.45
C PHE A 74 10.89 12.84 4.82
N PRO A 75 11.90 13.73 4.90
CA PRO A 75 12.64 14.00 6.14
C PRO A 75 11.79 14.46 7.33
N ASP A 76 10.67 15.10 7.05
CA ASP A 76 9.79 15.67 8.07
C ASP A 76 8.72 14.70 8.61
N THR A 77 8.61 13.51 8.04
CA THR A 77 7.73 12.47 8.60
C THR A 77 8.32 11.87 9.89
N GLY A 78 9.55 12.29 10.23
CA GLY A 78 10.32 12.02 11.44
C GLY A 78 9.83 10.84 12.27
N THR A 79 10.74 10.03 12.75
CA THR A 79 10.60 8.96 13.75
C THR A 79 9.95 9.43 15.09
N ALA A 80 9.08 10.46 15.04
CA ALA A 80 8.26 10.84 16.16
C ALA A 80 7.36 9.66 16.51
N SER A 81 7.41 9.24 17.77
CA SER A 81 6.51 8.22 18.29
C SER A 81 5.07 8.50 17.81
N PRO A 82 4.23 7.48 17.58
CA PRO A 82 2.83 7.69 17.20
C PRO A 82 2.10 8.71 18.05
N ILE A 83 2.47 8.84 19.34
CA ILE A 83 1.94 9.81 20.28
C ILE A 83 2.39 11.24 19.93
N ALA A 84 3.64 11.43 19.55
CA ALA A 84 4.15 12.75 19.15
C ALA A 84 3.57 13.21 17.81
N ALA A 85 3.31 12.28 16.87
CA ALA A 85 2.62 12.58 15.61
C ALA A 85 1.17 13.05 15.85
N VAL A 86 0.50 12.52 16.87
CA VAL A 86 -0.85 12.94 17.26
C VAL A 86 -0.86 14.34 17.90
N LEU A 87 0.19 14.69 18.66
CA LEU A 87 0.27 15.96 19.41
C LEU A 87 0.83 17.13 18.60
N ARG A 88 1.61 16.87 17.54
CA ARG A 88 2.17 17.91 16.66
C ARG A 88 1.17 18.32 15.59
N ARG A 89 0.72 19.58 15.62
CA ARG A 89 -0.10 20.24 14.58
C ARG A 89 0.73 20.63 13.34
N ARG A 90 1.66 19.80 12.88
CA ARG A 90 2.35 20.04 11.61
C ARG A 90 1.53 19.44 10.48
N SER A 91 1.43 20.16 9.38
CA SER A 91 0.90 19.59 8.14
C SER A 91 1.77 18.40 7.74
N PRO A 92 1.18 17.25 7.41
CA PRO A 92 1.95 16.11 6.92
C PRO A 92 2.63 16.46 5.60
N ALA A 93 3.77 15.83 5.30
CA ALA A 93 4.47 16.00 4.03
C ALA A 93 3.63 15.57 2.82
N TYR A 94 2.66 14.70 3.05
CA TYR A 94 1.69 14.22 2.05
C TYR A 94 0.41 13.74 2.75
N THR A 95 -0.65 13.62 1.98
CA THR A 95 -1.98 13.21 2.44
C THR A 95 -2.31 11.76 2.03
N ALA A 96 -3.42 11.22 2.53
CA ALA A 96 -3.93 9.95 2.05
C ALA A 96 -4.41 10.03 0.59
N GLU A 97 -4.86 11.20 0.16
CA GLU A 97 -5.25 11.49 -1.22
C GLU A 97 -4.04 11.42 -2.16
N ASP A 98 -2.90 11.97 -1.77
CA ASP A 98 -1.64 11.84 -2.53
C ASP A 98 -1.25 10.36 -2.71
N MET A 99 -1.46 9.54 -1.67
CA MET A 99 -1.17 8.10 -1.73
C MET A 99 -2.16 7.33 -2.61
N THR A 100 -3.42 7.78 -2.72
CA THR A 100 -4.38 7.20 -3.69
C THR A 100 -3.98 7.54 -5.13
N ASP A 101 -3.50 8.76 -5.35
CA ASP A 101 -3.01 9.21 -6.65
C ASP A 101 -1.70 8.47 -7.03
N ASP A 102 -0.86 8.09 -6.06
CA ASP A 102 0.30 7.21 -6.28
C ASP A 102 -0.11 5.83 -6.82
N ALA A 103 -1.16 5.23 -6.25
CA ALA A 103 -1.67 3.95 -6.75
C ALA A 103 -2.13 4.06 -8.21
N VAL A 104 -2.84 5.14 -8.55
CA VAL A 104 -3.27 5.42 -9.94
C VAL A 104 -2.07 5.63 -10.86
N ALA A 105 -1.05 6.37 -10.43
CA ALA A 105 0.17 6.57 -11.20
C ALA A 105 0.90 5.23 -11.51
N VAL A 106 0.85 4.28 -10.59
CA VAL A 106 1.38 2.92 -10.83
C VAL A 106 0.55 2.19 -11.90
N LEU A 107 -0.80 2.29 -11.86
CA LEU A 107 -1.65 1.74 -12.91
C LEU A 107 -1.30 2.34 -14.28
N ASP A 108 -1.11 3.66 -14.35
CA ASP A 108 -0.74 4.36 -15.59
C ASP A 108 0.63 3.88 -16.12
N ALA A 109 1.61 3.72 -15.23
CA ALA A 109 2.95 3.24 -15.60
C ALA A 109 2.95 1.78 -16.09
N LEU A 110 1.96 0.98 -15.67
CA LEU A 110 1.72 -0.39 -16.13
C LEU A 110 0.88 -0.45 -17.42
N GLY A 111 0.27 0.67 -17.84
CA GLY A 111 -0.67 0.72 -18.96
C GLY A 111 -2.03 0.10 -18.61
N TRP A 112 -2.41 0.10 -17.34
CA TRP A 112 -3.67 -0.48 -16.87
C TRP A 112 -4.75 0.60 -16.72
N ASP A 113 -5.81 0.54 -17.51
CA ASP A 113 -6.94 1.44 -17.39
C ASP A 113 -7.65 1.29 -16.03
N SER A 114 -7.73 0.07 -15.53
CA SER A 114 -8.31 -0.25 -14.22
C SER A 114 -7.75 -1.57 -13.69
N ALA A 115 -7.79 -1.76 -12.37
CA ALA A 115 -7.29 -2.97 -11.71
C ALA A 115 -8.17 -3.39 -10.53
N HIS A 116 -8.03 -4.66 -10.15
CA HIS A 116 -8.39 -5.13 -8.82
C HIS A 116 -7.35 -4.61 -7.83
N LEU A 117 -7.77 -4.19 -6.63
CA LEU A 117 -6.86 -3.75 -5.58
C LEU A 117 -6.91 -4.73 -4.40
N PHE A 118 -5.77 -5.24 -4.00
CA PHE A 118 -5.64 -6.02 -2.78
C PHE A 118 -4.77 -5.26 -1.77
N GLY A 119 -5.40 -4.73 -0.74
CA GLY A 119 -4.73 -3.94 0.29
C GLY A 119 -4.66 -4.66 1.64
N HIS A 120 -3.48 -4.64 2.28
CA HIS A 120 -3.27 -5.15 3.63
C HIS A 120 -3.08 -4.00 4.62
N SER A 121 -3.76 -4.06 5.79
CA SER A 121 -3.67 -3.05 6.85
C SER A 121 -3.99 -1.64 6.29
N MET A 122 -3.08 -0.67 6.41
CA MET A 122 -3.23 0.66 5.81
C MET A 122 -3.45 0.60 4.29
N GLY A 123 -2.85 -0.38 3.60
CA GLY A 123 -3.10 -0.60 2.17
C GLY A 123 -4.55 -0.91 1.84
N GLY A 124 -5.28 -1.58 2.75
CA GLY A 124 -6.70 -1.82 2.59
C GLY A 124 -7.55 -0.53 2.72
N GLN A 125 -7.13 0.41 3.59
CA GLN A 125 -7.77 1.74 3.65
C GLN A 125 -7.50 2.53 2.37
N LEU A 126 -6.28 2.46 1.83
CA LEU A 126 -5.92 3.13 0.57
C LEU A 126 -6.70 2.54 -0.60
N ALA A 127 -6.86 1.21 -0.68
CA ALA A 127 -7.67 0.58 -1.72
C ALA A 127 -9.12 1.09 -1.70
N GLN A 128 -9.73 1.20 -0.50
CA GLN A 128 -11.07 1.76 -0.32
C GLN A 128 -11.14 3.24 -0.77
N ARG A 129 -10.17 4.06 -0.35
CA ARG A 129 -10.10 5.47 -0.73
C ARG A 129 -9.86 5.65 -2.22
N THR A 130 -9.00 4.82 -2.82
CA THR A 130 -8.77 4.85 -4.27
C THR A 130 -10.06 4.54 -5.03
N ALA A 131 -10.84 3.56 -4.58
CA ALA A 131 -12.13 3.23 -5.20
C ALA A 131 -13.15 4.38 -5.10
N LEU A 132 -13.16 5.12 -3.99
CA LEU A 132 -14.04 6.28 -3.81
C LEU A 132 -13.59 7.49 -4.65
N ARG A 133 -12.29 7.74 -4.73
CA ARG A 133 -11.72 8.89 -5.44
C ARG A 133 -11.62 8.67 -6.95
N HIS A 134 -11.30 7.45 -7.36
CA HIS A 134 -11.06 7.07 -8.75
C HIS A 134 -11.90 5.84 -9.14
N PRO A 135 -13.24 5.89 -9.09
CA PRO A 135 -14.11 4.72 -9.27
C PRO A 135 -13.91 4.03 -10.62
N GLY A 136 -13.57 4.77 -11.68
CA GLY A 136 -13.30 4.19 -13.00
C GLY A 136 -11.97 3.42 -13.09
N ARG A 137 -11.09 3.54 -12.09
CA ARG A 137 -9.79 2.88 -12.07
C ARG A 137 -9.77 1.59 -11.23
N VAL A 138 -10.87 1.29 -10.52
CA VAL A 138 -10.94 0.17 -9.57
C VAL A 138 -12.06 -0.80 -9.96
N ARG A 139 -11.69 -2.04 -10.29
CA ARG A 139 -12.65 -3.12 -10.64
C ARG A 139 -13.26 -3.75 -9.39
N SER A 140 -12.45 -4.04 -8.40
CA SER A 140 -12.87 -4.53 -7.09
C SER A 140 -11.81 -4.26 -6.03
N ILE A 141 -12.17 -4.38 -4.76
CA ILE A 141 -11.24 -4.27 -3.64
C ILE A 141 -11.29 -5.52 -2.77
N THR A 142 -10.12 -5.99 -2.36
CA THR A 142 -9.94 -6.93 -1.26
C THR A 142 -9.19 -6.20 -0.15
N SER A 143 -9.84 -6.07 1.02
CA SER A 143 -9.27 -5.35 2.17
C SER A 143 -9.01 -6.34 3.30
N SER A 144 -7.73 -6.59 3.60
CA SER A 144 -7.29 -7.55 4.59
C SER A 144 -6.74 -6.85 5.83
N ALA A 145 -7.17 -7.28 7.02
CA ALA A 145 -6.70 -6.76 8.32
C ALA A 145 -6.73 -5.22 8.41
N SER A 146 -7.74 -4.59 7.81
CA SER A 146 -7.86 -3.15 7.64
C SER A 146 -9.06 -2.57 8.39
N LEU A 147 -9.00 -1.27 8.64
CA LEU A 147 -10.13 -0.48 9.10
C LEU A 147 -10.89 0.12 7.91
N PRO A 148 -12.15 0.58 8.10
CA PRO A 148 -12.83 1.39 7.09
C PRO A 148 -12.01 2.64 6.71
N GLY A 149 -11.98 2.98 5.42
CA GLY A 149 -11.12 4.04 4.89
C GLY A 149 -11.53 5.46 5.31
N ASP A 150 -12.76 5.65 5.79
CA ASP A 150 -13.34 6.91 6.25
C ASP A 150 -13.24 7.11 7.76
N VAL A 151 -12.70 6.12 8.49
CA VAL A 151 -12.61 6.20 9.94
C VAL A 151 -11.60 7.25 10.36
N GLY A 152 -12.10 8.37 10.88
CA GLY A 152 -11.30 9.39 11.54
C GLY A 152 -10.62 8.84 12.83
N ARG A 153 -9.63 9.58 13.35
CA ARG A 153 -8.80 9.19 14.51
C ARG A 153 -9.62 8.70 15.71
N LEU A 154 -10.74 9.36 16.03
CA LEU A 154 -11.62 8.99 17.13
C LEU A 154 -12.45 7.73 16.82
N GLY A 155 -12.84 7.55 15.57
CA GLY A 155 -13.57 6.36 15.13
C GLY A 155 -12.72 5.10 15.17
N ALA A 156 -11.42 5.20 14.92
CA ALA A 156 -10.49 4.07 14.98
C ALA A 156 -10.45 3.42 16.38
N ALA A 157 -10.65 4.21 17.45
CA ALA A 157 -10.69 3.69 18.81
C ALA A 157 -11.80 2.64 19.04
N ARG A 158 -12.87 2.65 18.23
CA ARG A 158 -13.97 1.65 18.31
C ARG A 158 -13.53 0.25 17.85
N TYR A 159 -12.49 0.17 17.02
CA TYR A 159 -11.98 -1.07 16.43
C TYR A 159 -10.72 -1.59 17.13
N VAL A 160 -10.11 -0.77 17.99
CA VAL A 160 -8.85 -1.12 18.67
C VAL A 160 -9.16 -1.53 20.11
N ARG A 161 -8.95 -2.80 20.43
CA ARG A 161 -9.02 -3.27 21.83
C ARG A 161 -7.76 -2.84 22.57
N LEU A 162 -7.92 -2.13 23.70
CA LEU A 162 -6.80 -1.66 24.54
C LEU A 162 -5.81 -2.79 24.89
N GLY A 163 -6.33 -4.01 25.15
CA GLY A 163 -5.49 -5.18 25.41
C GLY A 163 -4.60 -5.58 24.22
N THR A 164 -5.05 -5.35 22.97
CA THR A 164 -4.24 -5.61 21.76
C THR A 164 -3.13 -4.57 21.65
N VAL A 165 -3.43 -3.30 21.89
CA VAL A 165 -2.42 -2.22 21.91
C VAL A 165 -1.35 -2.49 22.96
N ALA A 166 -1.75 -2.90 24.19
CA ALA A 166 -0.81 -3.24 25.24
C ALA A 166 0.08 -4.45 24.89
N ARG A 167 -0.45 -5.42 24.14
CA ARG A 167 0.35 -6.54 23.63
C ARG A 167 1.34 -6.08 22.56
N LEU A 168 0.91 -5.30 21.60
CA LEU A 168 1.77 -4.75 20.54
C LEU A 168 2.89 -3.89 21.11
N ALA A 169 2.59 -3.04 22.11
CA ALA A 169 3.58 -2.21 22.79
C ALA A 169 4.67 -3.02 23.56
N ARG A 170 4.36 -4.28 23.94
CA ARG A 170 5.30 -5.20 24.58
C ARG A 170 6.10 -6.07 23.61
N MET A 171 5.69 -6.12 22.34
CA MET A 171 6.43 -6.85 21.31
C MET A 171 7.66 -6.03 20.92
N ARG A 172 8.85 -6.56 21.25
CA ARG A 172 10.11 -6.04 20.72
C ARG A 172 10.27 -6.66 19.34
N PHE A 173 10.17 -5.86 18.30
CA PHE A 173 10.60 -6.28 16.98
C PHE A 173 12.13 -6.27 16.95
N PRO A 174 12.76 -7.33 16.45
CA PRO A 174 14.22 -7.42 16.34
C PRO A 174 14.75 -6.38 15.34
#